data_38889c210d4ee3cb3c48553c9207558c
#
_entry.id   38889c210d4ee3cb3c48553c9207558c
#
_cell.length_a   1.000
_cell.length_b   1.000
_cell.length_c   1.000
_cell.angle_alpha   90.00
_cell.angle_beta   90.00
_cell.angle_gamma   90.00
#
_symmetry.space_group_name_H-M   'P 1'
#
loop_
_entity.id
_entity.type
_entity.pdbx_description
1 polymer ?
#
loop_
_entity_poly.entity_id
_entity_poly.type
_entity_poly.pdbx_seq_one_letter_code
_entity_poly.pdbx_strand_id
1 'polypeptide(L)'
;SIKRMPGAREPSAVSALDGSAYQHLSQTIRDSFSNTLVAPNLTLGGTDSRYFLPLTQNVFRFAPIRMTPEDASRFHGINERIAIKDMGEAAAFYYRLISRMPAANP
;
A
#
# COMPACT_ATOMS: atom_id res chain seq x y z
N SER A 1 -17.92 29.57 -7.80
CA SER A 1 -16.84 29.08 -8.67
C SER A 1 -15.90 28.21 -7.89
N ILE A 2 -15.51 27.08 -8.44
CA ILE A 2 -14.50 26.18 -7.85
C ILE A 2 -13.13 26.70 -8.35
N LYS A 3 -12.23 27.05 -7.42
CA LYS A 3 -10.85 27.43 -7.74
C LYS A 3 -9.92 26.29 -7.34
N ARG A 4 -9.01 25.94 -8.24
CA ARG A 4 -7.94 24.98 -7.95
C ARG A 4 -6.93 25.63 -7.00
N MET A 5 -6.62 24.92 -5.89
CA MET A 5 -5.61 25.39 -4.95
C MET A 5 -4.20 25.28 -5.55
N PRO A 6 -3.27 26.16 -5.18
CA PRO A 6 -1.86 26.00 -5.53
C PRO A 6 -1.35 24.63 -5.09
N GLY A 7 -0.67 23.91 -5.97
CA GLY A 7 -0.17 22.56 -5.69
C GLY A 7 -1.18 21.42 -5.92
N ALA A 8 -2.43 21.72 -6.26
CA ALA A 8 -3.40 20.70 -6.63
C ALA A 8 -2.91 19.93 -7.88
N ARG A 9 -3.05 18.61 -7.85
CA ARG A 9 -2.62 17.71 -8.92
C ARG A 9 -3.78 16.84 -9.38
N GLU A 10 -3.67 16.36 -10.60
CA GLU A 10 -4.60 15.36 -11.11
C GLU A 10 -4.39 14.01 -10.38
N PRO A 11 -5.45 13.19 -10.28
CA PRO A 11 -5.33 11.83 -9.77
C PRO A 11 -4.28 11.03 -10.58
N SER A 12 -3.60 10.12 -9.91
CA SER A 12 -2.76 9.14 -10.60
C SER A 12 -3.61 8.14 -11.37
N ALA A 13 -3.04 7.50 -12.39
CA ALA A 13 -3.64 6.34 -13.01
C ALA A 13 -3.89 5.23 -11.96
N VAL A 14 -4.93 4.44 -12.17
CA VAL A 14 -5.23 3.26 -11.35
C VAL A 14 -4.36 2.10 -11.84
N SER A 15 -3.65 1.44 -10.93
CA SER A 15 -2.85 0.26 -11.26
C SER A 15 -3.73 -0.93 -11.64
N ALA A 16 -3.30 -1.70 -12.62
CA ALA A 16 -4.02 -2.89 -13.09
C ALA A 16 -4.08 -3.98 -12.00
N LEU A 17 -5.21 -4.66 -11.90
CA LEU A 17 -5.45 -5.71 -10.90
C LEU A 17 -5.26 -7.14 -11.47
N ASP A 18 -5.14 -7.27 -12.78
CA ASP A 18 -4.95 -8.53 -13.50
C ASP A 18 -3.47 -8.86 -13.75
N GLY A 19 -2.57 -7.92 -13.47
CA GLY A 19 -1.13 -8.07 -13.68
C GLY A 19 -0.45 -8.95 -12.62
N SER A 20 0.71 -9.52 -12.98
CA SER A 20 1.52 -10.38 -12.10
C SER A 20 1.96 -9.67 -10.81
N ALA A 21 2.20 -8.37 -10.85
CA ALA A 21 2.58 -7.59 -9.67
C ALA A 21 1.47 -7.54 -8.62
N TYR A 22 0.21 -7.33 -9.03
CA TYR A 22 -0.92 -7.38 -8.12
C TYR A 22 -1.17 -8.80 -7.59
N GLN A 23 -1.06 -9.81 -8.44
CA GLN A 23 -1.20 -11.21 -8.04
C GLN A 23 -0.14 -11.60 -7.01
N HIS A 24 1.13 -11.20 -7.22
CA HIS A 24 2.22 -11.44 -6.28
C HIS A 24 1.96 -10.77 -4.93
N LEU A 25 1.57 -9.49 -4.93
CA LEU A 25 1.20 -8.75 -3.70
C LEU A 25 0.04 -9.44 -2.98
N SER A 26 -1.03 -9.76 -3.69
CA SER A 26 -2.24 -10.38 -3.13
C SER A 26 -1.95 -11.76 -2.53
N GLN A 27 -1.12 -12.56 -3.19
CA GLN A 27 -0.71 -13.87 -2.66
C GLN A 27 0.17 -13.71 -1.43
N THR A 28 1.11 -12.76 -1.44
CA THR A 28 1.95 -12.48 -0.26
C THR A 28 1.14 -12.03 0.95
N ILE A 29 0.08 -11.25 0.73
CA ILE A 29 -0.85 -10.85 1.81
C ILE A 29 -1.54 -12.08 2.39
N ARG A 30 -2.12 -12.95 1.56
CA ARG A 30 -2.81 -14.18 2.02
C ARG A 30 -1.88 -15.13 2.76
N ASP A 31 -0.64 -15.27 2.29
CA ASP A 31 0.39 -16.12 2.92
C ASP A 31 0.89 -15.56 4.26
N SER A 32 0.78 -14.26 4.46
CA SER A 32 1.27 -13.58 5.66
C SER A 32 0.21 -13.40 6.73
N PHE A 33 -1.04 -13.27 6.32
CA PHE A 33 -2.16 -12.97 7.21
C PHE A 33 -3.29 -13.97 6.97
N SER A 34 -3.41 -14.94 7.87
CA SER A 34 -4.49 -15.93 7.81
C SER A 34 -5.86 -15.25 7.95
N ASN A 35 -6.87 -15.80 7.30
CA ASN A 35 -8.26 -15.32 7.33
C ASN A 35 -8.44 -13.88 6.81
N THR A 36 -7.60 -13.45 5.87
CA THR A 36 -7.66 -12.12 5.28
C THR A 36 -8.23 -12.18 3.87
N LEU A 37 -9.20 -11.33 3.60
CA LEU A 37 -9.68 -11.06 2.24
C LEU A 37 -8.86 -9.90 1.66
N VAL A 38 -8.41 -10.08 0.43
CA VAL A 38 -7.72 -9.02 -0.32
C VAL A 38 -8.74 -8.35 -1.23
N ALA A 39 -9.03 -7.09 -0.96
CA ALA A 39 -9.93 -6.29 -1.77
C ALA A 39 -9.21 -5.00 -2.22
N PRO A 40 -9.28 -4.64 -3.51
CA PRO A 40 -8.73 -3.39 -3.98
C PRO A 40 -9.57 -2.21 -3.48
N ASN A 41 -8.89 -1.11 -3.16
CA ASN A 41 -9.53 0.14 -2.79
C ASN A 41 -8.74 1.32 -3.39
N LEU A 42 -9.36 2.50 -3.43
CA LEU A 42 -8.72 3.73 -3.87
C LEU A 42 -8.18 4.50 -2.67
N THR A 43 -6.91 4.87 -2.72
CA THR A 43 -6.32 5.81 -1.76
C THR A 43 -6.58 7.23 -2.22
N LEU A 44 -7.38 7.97 -1.47
CA LEU A 44 -7.77 9.34 -1.81
C LEU A 44 -6.73 10.39 -1.39
N GLY A 45 -5.74 10.00 -0.58
CA GLY A 45 -4.66 10.88 -0.11
C GLY A 45 -3.44 10.87 -1.02
N GLY A 46 -2.67 11.96 -0.97
CA GLY A 46 -1.35 12.02 -1.60
C GLY A 46 -0.34 11.18 -0.83
N THR A 47 0.52 10.45 -1.53
CA THR A 47 1.64 9.69 -0.96
C THR A 47 2.88 9.86 -1.81
N ASP A 48 4.05 9.51 -1.29
CA ASP A 48 5.32 9.55 -2.02
C ASP A 48 5.37 8.54 -3.18
N SER A 49 4.41 7.63 -3.25
CA SER A 49 4.25 6.71 -4.38
C SER A 49 4.15 7.44 -5.74
N ARG A 50 3.73 8.70 -5.75
CA ARG A 50 3.68 9.55 -6.95
C ARG A 50 5.03 9.70 -7.66
N TYR A 51 6.13 9.63 -6.93
CA TYR A 51 7.48 9.75 -7.48
C TYR A 51 7.92 8.51 -8.27
N PHE A 52 7.24 7.39 -8.06
CA PHE A 52 7.49 6.12 -8.76
C PHE A 52 6.63 5.95 -10.02
N LEU A 53 5.58 6.75 -10.21
CA LEU A 53 4.70 6.66 -11.38
C LEU A 53 5.42 6.81 -12.74
N PRO A 54 6.47 7.63 -12.88
CA PRO A 54 7.24 7.68 -14.13
C PRO A 54 8.04 6.41 -14.42
N LEU A 55 8.30 5.58 -13.40
CA LEU A 55 9.13 4.38 -13.48
C LEU A 55 8.30 3.11 -13.68
N THR A 56 7.06 3.09 -13.17
CA THR A 56 6.20 1.91 -13.22
C THR A 56 4.74 2.27 -13.11
N GLN A 57 3.88 1.48 -13.73
CA GLN A 57 2.43 1.56 -13.56
C GLN A 57 1.91 0.67 -12.42
N ASN A 58 2.77 -0.18 -11.84
CA ASN A 58 2.43 -1.10 -10.76
C ASN A 58 2.69 -0.44 -9.40
N VAL A 59 1.87 0.53 -9.04
CA VAL A 59 1.99 1.28 -7.78
C VAL A 59 0.82 0.94 -6.86
N PHE A 60 1.07 0.08 -5.88
CA PHE A 60 0.08 -0.37 -4.90
C PHE A 60 0.39 0.25 -3.53
N ARG A 61 -0.61 0.88 -2.94
CA ARG A 61 -0.50 1.51 -1.63
C ARG A 61 -1.06 0.55 -0.58
N PHE A 62 -0.17 -0.16 0.08
CA PHE A 62 -0.50 -1.16 1.09
C PHE A 62 0.46 -1.05 2.27
N ALA A 63 -0.08 -1.03 3.48
CA ALA A 63 0.68 -1.14 4.72
C ALA A 63 0.24 -2.42 5.46
N PRO A 64 1.15 -3.35 5.77
CA PRO A 64 0.83 -4.60 6.45
C PRO A 64 0.65 -4.38 7.96
N ILE A 65 -0.28 -3.53 8.32
CA ILE A 65 -0.58 -3.09 9.69
C ILE A 65 -2.07 -3.28 9.94
N ARG A 66 -2.42 -3.83 11.10
CA ARG A 66 -3.81 -3.88 11.54
C ARG A 66 -4.22 -2.53 12.11
N MET A 67 -5.32 -2.01 11.63
CA MET A 67 -5.87 -0.75 12.11
C MET A 67 -7.31 -0.98 12.60
N THR A 68 -7.58 -0.54 13.81
CA THR A 68 -8.94 -0.40 14.33
C THR A 68 -9.50 0.99 13.98
N PRO A 69 -10.82 1.23 14.12
CA PRO A 69 -11.38 2.56 13.96
C PRO A 69 -10.72 3.62 14.86
N GLU A 70 -10.32 3.24 16.08
CA GLU A 70 -9.60 4.13 17.00
C GLU A 70 -8.20 4.45 16.49
N ASP A 71 -7.49 3.49 15.89
CA ASP A 71 -6.17 3.73 15.30
C ASP A 71 -6.27 4.66 14.09
N ALA A 72 -7.30 4.50 13.26
CA ALA A 72 -7.54 5.37 12.12
C ALA A 72 -7.71 6.84 12.52
N SER A 73 -8.34 7.10 13.67
CA SER A 73 -8.50 8.47 14.20
C SER A 73 -7.20 9.11 14.67
N ARG A 74 -6.16 8.30 14.95
CA ARG A 74 -4.83 8.76 15.39
C ARG A 74 -3.86 8.94 14.24
N PHE A 75 -4.18 8.44 13.07
CA PHE A 75 -3.32 8.53 11.89
C PHE A 75 -3.05 9.98 11.52
N HIS A 76 -1.78 10.39 11.52
CA HIS A 76 -1.34 11.78 11.43
C HIS A 76 -1.85 12.69 12.57
N GLY A 77 -2.22 12.09 13.71
CA GLY A 77 -2.78 12.79 14.86
C GLY A 77 -1.97 12.60 16.14
N ILE A 78 -2.60 12.94 17.26
CA ILE A 78 -1.99 12.79 18.59
C ILE A 78 -1.99 11.30 18.99
N ASN A 79 -0.88 10.82 19.56
CA ASN A 79 -0.68 9.44 19.99
C ASN A 79 -0.74 8.42 18.85
N GLU A 80 -0.30 8.80 17.66
CA GLU A 80 -0.08 7.86 16.57
C GLU A 80 0.91 6.78 17.02
N ARG A 81 0.55 5.52 16.83
CA ARG A 81 1.33 4.38 17.31
C ARG A 81 1.02 3.14 16.52
N ILE A 82 1.97 2.22 16.52
CA ILE A 82 1.84 0.88 15.96
C ILE A 82 2.16 -0.14 17.05
N ALA A 83 1.50 -1.28 17.07
CA ALA A 83 1.84 -2.36 17.96
C ALA A 83 3.20 -2.98 17.60
N ILE A 84 4.02 -3.33 18.59
CA ILE A 84 5.34 -3.96 18.37
C ILE A 84 5.18 -5.25 17.55
N LYS A 85 4.11 -6.02 17.80
CA LYS A 85 3.78 -7.22 17.04
C LYS A 85 3.58 -6.91 15.55
N ASP A 86 2.86 -5.83 15.22
CA ASP A 86 2.59 -5.45 13.84
C ASP A 86 3.86 -5.00 13.11
N MET A 87 4.82 -4.40 13.82
CA MET A 87 6.15 -4.10 13.27
C MET A 87 6.90 -5.36 12.85
N GLY A 88 6.89 -6.40 13.68
CA GLY A 88 7.52 -7.68 13.36
C GLY A 88 6.85 -8.38 12.18
N GLU A 89 5.52 -8.38 12.14
CA GLU A 89 4.75 -8.96 11.04
C GLU A 89 4.97 -8.17 9.74
N ALA A 90 5.06 -6.84 9.80
CA ALA A 90 5.37 -5.99 8.66
C ALA A 90 6.76 -6.28 8.09
N ALA A 91 7.77 -6.42 8.94
CA ALA A 91 9.12 -6.78 8.50
C ALA A 91 9.14 -8.15 7.81
N ALA A 92 8.47 -9.16 8.37
CA ALA A 92 8.36 -10.49 7.78
C ALA A 92 7.59 -10.47 6.45
N PHE A 93 6.54 -9.65 6.35
CA PHE A 93 5.79 -9.46 5.11
C PHE A 93 6.68 -8.88 4.00
N TYR A 94 7.38 -7.78 4.26
CA TYR A 94 8.25 -7.16 3.26
C TYR A 94 9.42 -8.06 2.86
N TYR A 95 10.01 -8.77 3.81
CA TYR A 95 11.03 -9.78 3.48
C TYR A 95 10.47 -10.83 2.51
N ARG A 96 9.29 -11.38 2.78
CA ARG A 96 8.62 -12.36 1.91
C ARG A 96 8.27 -11.79 0.55
N LEU A 97 7.73 -10.57 0.51
CA LEU A 97 7.37 -9.88 -0.72
C LEU A 97 8.60 -9.71 -1.64
N ILE A 98 9.71 -9.22 -1.10
CA ILE A 98 10.92 -8.94 -1.86
C ILE A 98 11.64 -10.24 -2.28
N SER A 99 11.78 -11.20 -1.36
CA SER A 99 12.52 -12.44 -1.63
C SER A 99 11.83 -13.35 -2.66
N ARG A 100 10.53 -13.18 -2.88
CA ARG A 100 9.76 -13.95 -3.85
C ARG A 100 9.46 -13.20 -5.13
N MET A 101 9.98 -11.98 -5.29
CA MET A 101 9.82 -11.26 -6.55
C MET A 101 10.48 -12.05 -7.67
N PRO A 102 9.79 -12.22 -8.82
CA PRO A 102 10.43 -12.77 -10.00
C PRO A 102 11.67 -11.94 -10.33
N ALA A 103 12.75 -12.60 -10.74
CA ALA A 103 13.92 -11.89 -11.26
C ALA A 103 13.45 -10.96 -12.39
N ALA A 104 13.90 -9.71 -12.36
CA ALA A 104 13.67 -8.82 -13.49
C ALA A 104 14.30 -9.48 -14.72
N ASN A 105 13.50 -9.77 -15.73
CA ASN A 105 14.08 -10.15 -17.02
C ASN A 105 14.88 -8.95 -17.52
N PRO A 106 16.18 -9.16 -17.87
CA PRO A 106 17.02 -8.09 -18.41
C PRO A 106 16.47 -7.52 -19.72
#